data_2f676537149b2dd7942283274fc0328c
#
_entry.id   2f676537149b2dd7942283274fc0328c
#
_cell.length_a   1.000
_cell.length_b   1.000
_cell.length_c   1.000
_cell.angle_alpha   90.00
_cell.angle_beta   90.00
_cell.angle_gamma   90.00
#
_symmetry.space_group_name_H-M   'P 1'
#
loop_
_entity.id
_entity.type
_entity.pdbx_description
1 polymer ?
#
loop_
_entity_poly.entity_id
_entity_poly.type
_entity_poly.pdbx_seq_one_letter_code
_entity_poly.pdbx_strand_id
1 'polypeptide(L)'
;MISDANTASSPATVAARFVDAITWGEHTVVWQLLSGSGRSVAVSVALANGLDRVVAARISDDVADPAEFDDFLRQLIRGLRRDLRSVDVSELQVGSCVVTGGVAVAHLTTPSVIPGTDDWAAGRLRLSMGGGGVWTIDRLEPIVAGP
;
A
#
# COMPACT_ATOMS: atom_id res chain seq x y z
N MET A 1 18.23 17.36 16.26
CA MET A 1 17.85 17.01 16.05
C MET A 1 17.55 16.06 15.72
N ILE A 2 17.60 15.53 15.60
CA ILE A 2 17.27 14.75 15.34
C ILE A 2 16.11 14.06 15.55
N SER A 3 15.33 14.22 16.33
CA SER A 3 13.98 13.71 16.47
C SER A 3 13.10 13.87 15.28
N ASP A 4 13.57 14.65 14.41
CA ASP A 4 12.89 14.83 13.15
C ASP A 4 12.76 13.55 12.37
N ALA A 5 13.62 12.61 12.63
CA ALA A 5 13.55 11.33 11.98
C ALA A 5 12.20 10.62 12.21
N ASN A 6 11.56 10.86 13.34
CA ASN A 6 10.31 10.19 13.68
C ASN A 6 9.09 10.87 13.08
N THR A 7 9.16 12.18 12.94
CA THR A 7 8.01 12.95 12.49
C THR A 7 8.12 13.32 11.05
N ALA A 8 9.30 13.17 10.49
CA ALA A 8 9.60 13.72 9.21
C ALA A 8 9.44 12.74 8.06
N SER A 9 8.81 11.60 8.29
CA SER A 9 8.54 10.70 7.19
C SER A 9 7.59 11.37 6.21
N SER A 10 8.11 11.69 5.04
CA SER A 10 7.31 12.30 3.99
C SER A 10 6.36 11.25 3.41
N PRO A 11 5.30 11.67 2.74
CA PRO A 11 4.42 10.69 2.08
C PRO A 11 5.18 9.88 1.03
N ALA A 12 6.14 10.47 0.34
CA ALA A 12 6.96 9.72 -0.61
C ALA A 12 7.76 8.61 0.07
N THR A 13 8.31 8.87 1.25
CA THR A 13 9.06 7.88 2.03
C THR A 13 8.15 6.74 2.47
N VAL A 14 6.94 7.07 2.93
CA VAL A 14 5.96 6.05 3.35
C VAL A 14 5.53 5.22 2.14
N ALA A 15 5.29 5.85 1.01
CA ALA A 15 4.94 5.15 -0.22
C ALA A 15 6.05 4.19 -0.66
N ALA A 16 7.31 4.62 -0.61
CA ALA A 16 8.45 3.78 -0.96
C ALA A 16 8.55 2.57 -0.03
N ARG A 17 8.31 2.78 1.25
CA ARG A 17 8.34 1.72 2.25
C ARG A 17 7.24 0.70 2.01
N PHE A 18 6.06 1.17 1.61
CA PHE A 18 4.93 0.29 1.28
C PHE A 18 5.25 -0.59 0.05
N VAL A 19 5.82 0.01 -0.98
CA VAL A 19 6.24 -0.72 -2.19
C VAL A 19 7.29 -1.77 -1.85
N ASP A 20 8.29 -1.43 -1.04
CA ASP A 20 9.31 -2.37 -0.61
C ASP A 20 8.69 -3.54 0.17
N ALA A 21 7.73 -3.24 1.04
CA ALA A 21 7.07 -4.28 1.82
C ALA A 21 6.32 -5.27 0.92
N ILE A 22 5.67 -4.78 -0.14
CA ILE A 22 5.01 -5.64 -1.11
C ILE A 22 6.05 -6.49 -1.85
N THR A 23 7.14 -5.87 -2.27
CA THR A 23 8.21 -6.54 -3.01
C THR A 23 8.82 -7.69 -2.22
N TRP A 24 9.11 -7.45 -0.95
CA TRP A 24 9.80 -8.42 -0.10
C TRP A 24 8.86 -9.32 0.71
N GLY A 25 7.56 -9.17 0.54
CA GLY A 25 6.58 -10.01 1.23
C GLY A 25 6.45 -9.68 2.71
N GLU A 26 6.73 -8.45 3.11
CA GLU A 26 6.65 -8.01 4.49
C GLU A 26 5.22 -7.64 4.84
N HIS A 27 4.37 -8.64 4.93
CA HIS A 27 2.93 -8.45 5.08
C HIS A 27 2.53 -7.70 6.36
N THR A 28 3.26 -7.87 7.44
CA THR A 28 3.00 -7.13 8.67
C THR A 28 3.26 -5.63 8.48
N VAL A 29 4.33 -5.29 7.76
CA VAL A 29 4.66 -3.90 7.47
C VAL A 29 3.59 -3.26 6.59
N VAL A 30 3.10 -3.99 5.58
CA VAL A 30 2.01 -3.51 4.72
C VAL A 30 0.81 -3.10 5.58
N TRP A 31 0.41 -3.95 6.52
CA TRP A 31 -0.72 -3.66 7.40
C TRP A 31 -0.47 -2.45 8.28
N GLN A 32 0.73 -2.35 8.83
CA GLN A 32 1.10 -1.22 9.70
C GLN A 32 1.06 0.12 8.96
N LEU A 33 1.37 0.12 7.68
CA LEU A 33 1.36 1.35 6.87
C LEU A 33 -0.02 1.74 6.39
N LEU A 34 -1.00 0.84 6.42
CA LEU A 34 -2.37 1.15 6.00
C LEU A 34 -3.07 2.02 7.03
N SER A 35 -3.85 2.98 6.54
CA SER A 35 -4.75 3.77 7.38
C SER A 35 -5.94 2.90 7.81
N GLY A 36 -6.75 3.43 8.74
CA GLY A 36 -8.00 2.76 9.11
C GLY A 36 -8.89 2.52 7.90
N SER A 37 -8.98 3.51 7.02
CA SER A 37 -9.72 3.39 5.77
C SER A 37 -9.13 2.31 4.87
N GLY A 38 -7.80 2.28 4.73
CA GLY A 38 -7.12 1.28 3.93
C GLY A 38 -7.33 -0.14 4.47
N ARG A 39 -7.31 -0.29 5.77
CA ARG A 39 -7.58 -1.58 6.41
C ARG A 39 -9.02 -2.04 6.19
N SER A 40 -9.97 -1.12 6.28
CA SER A 40 -11.38 -1.43 6.01
C SER A 40 -11.58 -1.90 4.58
N VAL A 41 -10.93 -1.26 3.62
CA VAL A 41 -10.98 -1.69 2.22
C VAL A 41 -10.39 -3.08 2.06
N ALA A 42 -9.25 -3.35 2.70
CA ALA A 42 -8.61 -4.66 2.63
C ALA A 42 -9.52 -5.77 3.14
N VAL A 43 -10.20 -5.53 4.26
CA VAL A 43 -11.13 -6.51 4.83
C VAL A 43 -12.34 -6.70 3.91
N SER A 44 -12.87 -5.60 3.35
CA SER A 44 -14.02 -5.68 2.43
C SER A 44 -13.68 -6.49 1.18
N VAL A 45 -12.50 -6.29 0.62
CA VAL A 45 -12.05 -7.04 -0.56
C VAL A 45 -11.91 -8.53 -0.21
N ALA A 46 -11.34 -8.83 0.96
CA ALA A 46 -11.19 -10.21 1.42
C ALA A 46 -12.55 -10.88 1.60
N LEU A 47 -13.52 -10.17 2.17
CA LEU A 47 -14.90 -10.69 2.31
C LEU A 47 -15.51 -11.00 0.95
N ALA A 48 -15.31 -10.11 -0.02
CA ALA A 48 -15.81 -10.33 -1.38
C ALA A 48 -15.16 -11.55 -2.04
N ASN A 49 -13.96 -11.92 -1.59
CA ASN A 49 -13.22 -13.06 -2.11
C ASN A 49 -13.35 -14.32 -1.24
N GLY A 50 -14.28 -14.34 -0.31
CA GLY A 50 -14.63 -15.55 0.43
C GLY A 50 -14.11 -15.64 1.86
N LEU A 51 -13.55 -14.56 2.41
CA LEU A 51 -13.15 -14.57 3.81
C LEU A 51 -14.36 -14.76 4.70
N ASP A 52 -14.23 -15.62 5.72
CA ASP A 52 -15.28 -15.87 6.69
C ASP A 52 -15.62 -14.57 7.44
N ARG A 53 -16.92 -14.31 7.61
CA ARG A 53 -17.38 -13.08 8.26
C ARG A 53 -16.95 -12.96 9.72
N VAL A 54 -16.89 -14.09 10.42
CA VAL A 54 -16.48 -14.09 11.83
C VAL A 54 -15.00 -13.74 11.93
N VAL A 55 -14.18 -14.30 11.05
CA VAL A 55 -12.75 -13.99 10.97
C VAL A 55 -12.57 -12.51 10.62
N ALA A 56 -13.32 -12.00 9.64
CA ALA A 56 -13.25 -10.60 9.24
C ALA A 56 -13.58 -9.68 10.41
N ALA A 57 -14.60 -9.99 11.19
CA ALA A 57 -14.97 -9.20 12.36
C ALA A 57 -13.86 -9.20 13.40
N ARG A 58 -13.22 -10.34 13.64
CA ARG A 58 -12.11 -10.43 14.59
C ARG A 58 -10.91 -9.61 14.13
N ILE A 59 -10.63 -9.62 12.83
CA ILE A 59 -9.55 -8.80 12.27
C ILE A 59 -9.86 -7.32 12.44
N SER A 60 -11.08 -6.91 12.15
CA SER A 60 -11.50 -5.51 12.28
C SER A 60 -11.45 -5.05 13.74
N ASP A 61 -11.75 -5.92 14.68
CA ASP A 61 -11.73 -5.62 16.11
C ASP A 61 -10.37 -5.85 16.75
N ASP A 62 -9.37 -6.25 15.96
CA ASP A 62 -8.01 -6.50 16.43
C ASP A 62 -7.94 -7.60 17.49
N VAL A 63 -8.77 -8.61 17.36
CA VAL A 63 -8.83 -9.76 18.28
C VAL A 63 -8.70 -11.09 17.56
N ALA A 64 -8.25 -11.08 16.31
CA ALA A 64 -8.06 -12.32 15.56
C ALA A 64 -6.89 -13.12 16.13
N ASP A 65 -6.99 -14.46 16.01
CA ASP A 65 -5.87 -15.32 16.36
C ASP A 65 -4.67 -14.99 15.48
N PRO A 66 -3.43 -15.09 16.01
CA PRO A 66 -2.24 -14.79 15.20
C PRO A 66 -2.17 -15.57 13.89
N ALA A 67 -2.59 -16.84 13.90
CA ALA A 67 -2.58 -17.66 12.68
C ALA A 67 -3.59 -17.16 11.65
N GLU A 68 -4.80 -16.79 12.10
CA GLU A 68 -5.82 -16.24 11.22
C GLU A 68 -5.37 -14.91 10.62
N PHE A 69 -4.79 -14.06 11.44
CA PHE A 69 -4.32 -12.75 11.02
C PHE A 69 -3.18 -12.87 10.03
N ASP A 70 -2.22 -13.74 10.30
CA ASP A 70 -1.08 -13.97 9.39
C ASP A 70 -1.56 -14.46 8.03
N ASP A 71 -2.50 -15.40 8.01
CA ASP A 71 -3.06 -15.92 6.77
C ASP A 71 -3.76 -14.82 5.97
N PHE A 72 -4.54 -13.99 6.65
CA PHE A 72 -5.19 -12.83 6.03
C PHE A 72 -4.16 -11.89 5.41
N LEU A 73 -3.08 -11.58 6.13
CA LEU A 73 -2.05 -10.66 5.63
C LEU A 73 -1.31 -11.23 4.42
N ARG A 74 -1.07 -12.53 4.39
CA ARG A 74 -0.45 -13.19 3.23
C ARG A 74 -1.36 -13.09 2.01
N GLN A 75 -2.66 -13.24 2.20
CA GLN A 75 -3.62 -13.08 1.11
C GLN A 75 -3.69 -11.62 0.66
N LEU A 76 -3.58 -10.68 1.57
CA LEU A 76 -3.54 -9.26 1.25
C LEU A 76 -2.38 -8.94 0.31
N ILE A 77 -1.17 -9.42 0.63
CA ILE A 77 0.00 -9.20 -0.23
C ILE A 77 -0.19 -9.84 -1.60
N ARG A 78 -0.74 -11.05 -1.64
CA ARG A 78 -1.02 -11.69 -2.93
C ARG A 78 -1.98 -10.86 -3.77
N GLY A 79 -3.00 -10.26 -3.15
CA GLY A 79 -3.94 -9.40 -3.83
C GLY A 79 -3.27 -8.14 -4.38
N LEU A 80 -2.43 -7.50 -3.58
CA LEU A 80 -1.70 -6.31 -4.02
C LEU A 80 -0.76 -6.62 -5.18
N ARG A 81 -0.05 -7.74 -5.12
CA ARG A 81 0.83 -8.16 -6.21
C ARG A 81 0.03 -8.49 -7.46
N ARG A 82 -1.15 -9.06 -7.31
CA ARG A 82 -2.04 -9.33 -8.45
C ARG A 82 -2.50 -8.04 -9.10
N ASP A 83 -2.79 -7.03 -8.30
CA ASP A 83 -3.19 -5.72 -8.83
C ASP A 83 -2.06 -5.06 -9.61
N LEU A 84 -0.82 -5.37 -9.27
CA LEU A 84 0.37 -4.83 -9.93
C LEU A 84 0.99 -5.80 -10.95
N ARG A 85 0.27 -6.84 -11.34
CA ARG A 85 0.83 -7.92 -12.17
C ARG A 85 1.30 -7.48 -13.55
N SER A 86 0.88 -6.31 -14.00
CA SER A 86 1.31 -5.79 -15.29
C SER A 86 2.73 -5.23 -15.27
N VAL A 87 3.32 -5.14 -14.08
CA VAL A 87 4.66 -4.59 -13.91
C VAL A 87 5.49 -5.53 -13.03
N ASP A 88 6.80 -5.41 -13.14
CA ASP A 88 7.70 -6.12 -12.24
C ASP A 88 7.75 -5.33 -10.93
N VAL A 89 7.19 -5.92 -9.88
CA VAL A 89 7.09 -5.26 -8.57
C VAL A 89 8.46 -4.86 -8.04
N SER A 90 9.49 -5.65 -8.34
CA SER A 90 10.85 -5.35 -7.87
C SER A 90 11.44 -4.09 -8.51
N GLU A 91 10.85 -3.63 -9.62
CA GLU A 91 11.30 -2.43 -10.31
C GLU A 91 10.41 -1.22 -10.05
N LEU A 92 9.37 -1.37 -9.24
CA LEU A 92 8.50 -0.26 -8.90
C LEU A 92 9.27 0.81 -8.14
N GLN A 93 9.03 2.05 -8.52
CA GLN A 93 9.62 3.23 -7.88
C GLN A 93 8.54 4.24 -7.59
N VAL A 94 8.77 5.03 -6.55
CA VAL A 94 7.92 6.18 -6.27
C VAL A 94 8.46 7.35 -7.06
N GLY A 95 7.66 7.85 -7.98
CA GLY A 95 7.98 9.02 -8.77
C GLY A 95 7.53 10.29 -8.04
N SER A 96 6.77 11.13 -8.72
CA SER A 96 6.28 12.37 -8.11
C SER A 96 5.27 12.09 -7.01
N CYS A 97 5.28 12.94 -5.99
CA CYS A 97 4.32 12.89 -4.91
C CYS A 97 3.72 14.28 -4.74
N VAL A 98 2.41 14.38 -4.89
CA VAL A 98 1.70 15.65 -4.80
C VAL A 98 0.96 15.70 -3.48
N VAL A 99 1.23 16.72 -2.69
CA VAL A 99 0.60 16.91 -1.37
C VAL A 99 -0.35 18.09 -1.43
N THR A 100 -1.58 17.88 -0.97
CA THR A 100 -2.59 18.93 -0.89
C THR A 100 -3.27 18.82 0.47
N GLY A 101 -2.89 19.69 1.39
CA GLY A 101 -3.42 19.64 2.77
C GLY A 101 -3.00 18.34 3.45
N GLY A 102 -3.93 17.61 4.00
CA GLY A 102 -3.68 16.33 4.68
C GLY A 102 -3.77 15.11 3.78
N VAL A 103 -3.71 15.30 2.47
CA VAL A 103 -3.81 14.20 1.49
C VAL A 103 -2.62 14.25 0.54
N ALA A 104 -2.13 13.10 0.14
CA ALA A 104 -1.06 13.00 -0.83
C ALA A 104 -1.36 11.91 -1.85
N VAL A 105 -0.84 12.09 -3.06
CA VAL A 105 -0.89 11.08 -4.11
C VAL A 105 0.53 10.83 -4.57
N ALA A 106 1.01 9.61 -4.39
CA ALA A 106 2.33 9.19 -4.83
C ALA A 106 2.17 8.38 -6.11
N HIS A 107 2.78 8.83 -7.17
CA HIS A 107 2.75 8.12 -8.45
C HIS A 107 3.79 7.02 -8.46
N LEU A 108 3.38 5.83 -8.88
CA LEU A 108 4.28 4.68 -9.00
C LEU A 108 4.69 4.54 -10.46
N THR A 109 5.95 4.30 -10.69
CA THR A 109 6.51 4.15 -12.03
C THR A 109 7.39 2.92 -12.11
N THR A 110 7.61 2.44 -13.33
CA THR A 110 8.62 1.44 -13.61
C THR A 110 9.52 1.97 -14.72
N PRO A 111 10.82 1.58 -14.73
CA PRO A 111 11.71 2.01 -15.80
C PRO A 111 11.19 1.55 -17.17
N SER A 112 11.27 2.44 -18.15
CA SER A 112 10.95 2.07 -19.52
C SER A 112 12.05 1.18 -20.08
N VAL A 113 11.66 0.14 -20.82
CA VAL A 113 12.62 -0.71 -21.54
C VAL A 113 13.07 -0.10 -22.85
N ILE A 114 12.45 1.01 -23.25
CA ILE A 114 12.78 1.70 -24.50
C ILE A 114 13.72 2.85 -24.17
N PRO A 115 14.98 2.84 -24.66
CA PRO A 115 15.91 3.93 -24.38
C PRO A 115 15.36 5.28 -24.84
N GLY A 116 15.55 6.29 -24.00
CA GLY A 116 15.16 7.65 -24.31
C GLY A 116 13.69 7.98 -24.06
N THR A 117 12.92 7.04 -23.53
CA THR A 117 11.53 7.29 -23.14
C THR A 117 11.43 7.44 -21.62
N ASP A 118 10.39 8.16 -21.20
CA ASP A 118 10.12 8.34 -19.77
C ASP A 118 9.70 7.02 -19.15
N ASP A 119 9.82 6.92 -17.82
CA ASP A 119 9.35 5.79 -17.06
C ASP A 119 7.84 5.60 -17.27
N TRP A 120 7.41 4.35 -17.19
CA TRP A 120 6.00 4.02 -17.38
C TRP A 120 5.24 4.15 -16.08
N ALA A 121 4.03 4.71 -16.17
CA ALA A 121 3.13 4.79 -15.04
C ALA A 121 2.63 3.38 -14.69
N ALA A 122 2.72 3.03 -13.40
CA ALA A 122 2.29 1.73 -12.92
C ALA A 122 1.04 1.82 -12.03
N GLY A 123 0.80 2.98 -11.44
CA GLY A 123 -0.32 3.18 -10.54
C GLY A 123 -0.05 4.38 -9.64
N ARG A 124 -0.83 4.46 -8.58
CA ARG A 124 -0.63 5.50 -7.58
C ARG A 124 -1.11 5.03 -6.23
N LEU A 125 -0.53 5.60 -5.19
CA LEU A 125 -0.94 5.39 -3.81
C LEU A 125 -1.58 6.67 -3.30
N ARG A 126 -2.73 6.53 -2.66
CA ARG A 126 -3.35 7.62 -1.95
C ARG A 126 -3.01 7.50 -0.47
N LEU A 127 -2.57 8.60 0.10
CA LEU A 127 -2.17 8.68 1.50
C LEU A 127 -2.94 9.79 2.18
N SER A 128 -3.10 9.64 3.48
CA SER A 128 -3.65 10.71 4.30
C SER A 128 -2.82 10.84 5.57
N MET A 129 -2.82 12.05 6.12
CA MET A 129 -2.15 12.33 7.38
C MET A 129 -3.11 12.03 8.51
N GLY A 130 -2.72 11.10 9.37
CA GLY A 130 -3.50 10.77 10.55
C GLY A 130 -3.14 11.64 11.74
N GLY A 131 -3.69 11.31 12.87
CA GLY A 131 -3.34 11.96 14.13
C GLY A 131 -1.85 11.81 14.40
N GLY A 132 -1.23 12.84 14.97
CA GLY A 132 0.21 12.81 15.23
C GLY A 132 1.08 13.14 14.03
N GLY A 133 0.50 13.48 12.90
CA GLY A 133 1.26 13.90 11.72
C GLY A 133 1.90 12.74 10.97
N VAL A 134 1.35 11.53 11.08
CA VAL A 134 1.89 10.35 10.41
C VAL A 134 1.09 10.08 9.14
N TRP A 135 1.80 9.94 8.02
CA TRP A 135 1.20 9.56 6.76
C TRP A 135 0.94 8.06 6.72
N THR A 136 -0.25 7.68 6.24
CA THR A 136 -0.64 6.28 6.09
C THR A 136 -1.29 6.08 4.73
N ILE A 137 -1.30 4.82 4.29
CA ILE A 137 -1.79 4.46 2.96
C ILE A 137 -3.30 4.20 3.02
N ASP A 138 -4.06 4.92 2.21
CA ASP A 138 -5.51 4.73 2.11
C ASP A 138 -5.88 3.70 1.05
N ARG A 139 -5.21 3.72 -0.09
CA ARG A 139 -5.49 2.77 -1.17
C ARG A 139 -4.40 2.77 -2.23
N LEU A 140 -4.29 1.63 -2.89
CA LEU A 140 -3.51 1.47 -4.11
C LEU A 140 -4.47 1.50 -5.30
N GLU A 141 -4.17 2.37 -6.26
CA GLU A 141 -4.93 2.44 -7.51
C GLU A 141 -4.01 2.01 -8.64
N PRO A 142 -4.08 0.76 -9.08
CA PRO A 142 -3.25 0.31 -10.20
C PRO A 142 -3.75 0.94 -11.49
N ILE A 143 -2.82 1.15 -12.42
CA ILE A 143 -3.21 1.57 -13.74
C ILE A 143 -3.64 0.33 -14.49
N VAL A 144 -4.90 0.34 -14.93
CA VAL A 144 -5.40 -0.70 -15.81
C VAL A 144 -4.83 -0.40 -17.19
N ALA A 145 -4.11 -1.35 -17.74
CA ALA A 145 -3.58 -1.19 -19.10
C ALA A 145 -4.75 -0.88 -20.02
N GLY A 146 -4.72 0.27 -20.66
CA GLY A 146 -5.77 0.69 -21.54
C GLY A 146 -5.87 -0.25 -22.73
N PRO A 147 -7.02 -0.23 -23.40
CA PRO A 147 -7.18 -1.03 -24.61
C PRO A 147 -6.23 -0.56 -25.72
#